data_de17c52edbcf36c2ed8ba267421a87b2
#
_entry.id   de17c52edbcf36c2ed8ba267421a87b2
#
_cell.length_a   1.000
_cell.length_b   1.000
_cell.length_c   1.000
_cell.angle_alpha   90.00
_cell.angle_beta   90.00
_cell.angle_gamma   90.00
#
_symmetry.space_group_name_H-M   'P 1'
#
loop_
_entity.id
_entity.type
_entity.pdbx_description
1 polymer ?
#
loop_
_entity_poly.entity_id
_entity_poly.type
_entity_poly.pdbx_seq_one_letter_code
_entity_poly.pdbx_strand_id
1 'polypeptide(L)'
;MIHYHGTPITPISSLLELHGRHFCVSHAAPQDVERCHQIGQSVMLDNGAFSAWKTGKHVDWNGYYQWADRWLDCPTTWAIIPDVITGSEEDQDALILQWPHGHRGVPVWHMHETLDRLIRLTLEWPKVCIGSSAQYAKVLSTIWISRMDSAWNAIMRHHRRVPPIHMLRGMACSGRDWPFASVDSTDIARNHHLPHQSPRKMADRWDTVQCPHKWKQTPEQMEMI
;
A
#
# COMPACT_ATOMS: atom_id res chain seq x y z
N MET A 1 0.26 -13.70 -1.61
CA MET A 1 0.22 -12.22 -1.65
C MET A 1 -1.21 -11.77 -1.90
N ILE A 2 -1.65 -10.67 -1.29
CA ILE A 2 -2.99 -10.09 -1.49
C ILE A 2 -2.90 -8.93 -2.48
N HIS A 3 -3.83 -8.88 -3.46
CA HIS A 3 -3.98 -7.77 -4.39
C HIS A 3 -5.19 -6.93 -3.99
N TYR A 4 -4.97 -5.68 -3.56
CA TYR A 4 -6.03 -4.74 -3.26
C TYR A 4 -6.39 -3.94 -4.51
N HIS A 5 -7.67 -4.00 -4.90
CA HIS A 5 -8.17 -3.29 -6.08
C HIS A 5 -8.72 -1.93 -5.68
N GLY A 6 -8.11 -0.88 -6.21
CA GLY A 6 -8.47 0.50 -5.88
C GLY A 6 -9.80 0.93 -6.52
N THR A 7 -10.60 1.65 -5.74
CA THR A 7 -11.86 2.25 -6.16
C THR A 7 -11.72 3.76 -6.43
N PRO A 8 -12.72 4.45 -7.04
CA PRO A 8 -14.02 3.94 -7.48
C PRO A 8 -13.96 3.11 -8.74
N ILE A 9 -14.85 2.10 -8.85
CA ILE A 9 -15.04 1.30 -10.06
C ILE A 9 -16.47 1.50 -10.57
N THR A 10 -16.59 2.07 -11.75
CA THR A 10 -17.88 2.42 -12.36
C THR A 10 -18.07 1.74 -13.71
N PRO A 11 -19.30 1.30 -14.06
CA PRO A 11 -20.53 1.33 -13.26
C PRO A 11 -20.48 0.36 -12.07
N ILE A 12 -21.47 0.44 -11.19
CA ILE A 12 -21.56 -0.44 -10.00
C ILE A 12 -21.56 -1.94 -10.36
N SER A 13 -22.12 -2.31 -11.51
CA SER A 13 -22.09 -3.68 -12.02
C SER A 13 -20.65 -4.19 -12.20
N SER A 14 -19.73 -3.33 -12.62
CA SER A 14 -18.29 -3.65 -12.75
C SER A 14 -17.65 -3.88 -11.39
N LEU A 15 -18.00 -3.09 -10.36
CA LEU A 15 -17.54 -3.33 -8.99
C LEU A 15 -18.03 -4.67 -8.46
N LEU A 16 -19.28 -5.04 -8.73
CA LEU A 16 -19.89 -6.30 -8.27
C LEU A 16 -19.23 -7.55 -8.89
N GLU A 17 -18.59 -7.43 -10.06
CA GLU A 17 -17.80 -8.53 -10.64
C GLU A 17 -16.61 -8.94 -9.76
N LEU A 18 -16.19 -8.07 -8.85
CA LEU A 18 -15.08 -8.29 -7.92
C LEU A 18 -15.52 -8.90 -6.58
N HIS A 19 -16.71 -9.48 -6.49
CA HIS A 19 -17.17 -10.20 -5.30
C HIS A 19 -16.11 -11.21 -4.82
N GLY A 20 -15.82 -11.21 -3.52
CA GLY A 20 -14.81 -12.07 -2.90
C GLY A 20 -13.35 -11.60 -3.09
N ARG A 21 -13.12 -10.37 -3.60
CA ARG A 21 -11.78 -9.79 -3.73
C ARG A 21 -11.45 -8.84 -2.58
N HIS A 22 -10.28 -8.23 -2.63
CA HIS A 22 -9.78 -7.27 -1.64
C HIS A 22 -9.79 -5.86 -2.24
N PHE A 23 -10.23 -4.89 -1.47
CA PHE A 23 -10.42 -3.52 -1.97
C PHE A 23 -9.55 -2.50 -1.25
N CYS A 24 -9.05 -1.54 -2.01
CA CYS A 24 -8.44 -0.32 -1.50
C CYS A 24 -9.42 0.84 -1.76
N VAL A 25 -9.91 1.45 -0.69
CA VAL A 25 -10.83 2.59 -0.78
C VAL A 25 -10.17 3.82 -0.20
N SER A 26 -10.05 4.87 -1.01
CA SER A 26 -9.42 6.12 -0.58
C SER A 26 -10.43 7.07 0.06
N HIS A 27 -10.02 7.75 1.15
CA HIS A 27 -10.77 8.83 1.76
C HIS A 27 -11.05 9.98 0.77
N ALA A 28 -10.22 10.16 -0.24
CA ALA A 28 -10.44 11.14 -1.31
C ALA A 28 -11.62 10.77 -2.24
N ALA A 29 -12.08 9.50 -2.23
CA ALA A 29 -13.20 8.99 -3.02
C ALA A 29 -13.88 7.81 -2.29
N PRO A 30 -14.58 8.06 -1.17
CA PRO A 30 -15.00 7.02 -0.23
C PRO A 30 -16.33 6.33 -0.58
N GLN A 31 -16.99 6.69 -1.68
CA GLN A 31 -18.37 6.30 -2.00
C GLN A 31 -18.61 4.79 -2.09
N ASP A 32 -17.56 4.00 -2.41
CA ASP A 32 -17.69 2.55 -2.59
C ASP A 32 -17.40 1.75 -1.32
N VAL A 33 -17.04 2.40 -0.19
CA VAL A 33 -16.54 1.70 1.01
C VAL A 33 -17.53 0.69 1.58
N GLU A 34 -18.81 1.09 1.71
CA GLU A 34 -19.85 0.20 2.22
C GLU A 34 -20.04 -1.02 1.30
N ARG A 35 -20.07 -0.80 -0.01
CA ARG A 35 -20.21 -1.87 -0.98
C ARG A 35 -19.01 -2.80 -0.96
N CYS A 36 -17.79 -2.25 -0.82
CA CYS A 36 -16.58 -3.05 -0.70
C CYS A 36 -16.58 -3.94 0.54
N HIS A 37 -17.13 -3.49 1.67
CA HIS A 37 -17.31 -4.33 2.84
C HIS A 37 -18.36 -5.44 2.65
N GLN A 38 -19.43 -5.15 1.90
CA GLN A 38 -20.48 -6.13 1.64
C GLN A 38 -20.02 -7.28 0.74
N ILE A 39 -19.15 -7.00 -0.23
CA ILE A 39 -18.77 -7.98 -1.26
C ILE A 39 -17.32 -8.48 -1.13
N GLY A 40 -16.47 -7.78 -0.37
CA GLY A 40 -15.04 -8.05 -0.27
C GLY A 40 -14.65 -9.01 0.85
N GLN A 41 -13.46 -9.60 0.73
CA GLN A 41 -12.82 -10.36 1.80
C GLN A 41 -12.13 -9.46 2.83
N SER A 42 -11.54 -8.36 2.37
CA SER A 42 -10.94 -7.33 3.22
C SER A 42 -10.92 -5.97 2.54
N VAL A 43 -10.86 -4.92 3.35
CA VAL A 43 -10.79 -3.54 2.88
C VAL A 43 -9.58 -2.85 3.49
N MET A 44 -8.80 -2.22 2.65
CA MET A 44 -7.75 -1.29 3.01
C MET A 44 -8.29 0.14 2.87
N LEU A 45 -8.24 0.91 3.93
CA LEU A 45 -8.63 2.32 3.93
C LEU A 45 -7.39 3.18 3.63
N ASP A 46 -7.37 3.81 2.47
CA ASP A 46 -6.30 4.73 2.06
C ASP A 46 -6.61 6.15 2.52
N ASN A 47 -5.64 6.81 3.11
CA ASN A 47 -5.78 8.13 3.72
C ASN A 47 -5.93 9.29 2.73
N GLY A 48 -5.68 9.06 1.43
CA GLY A 48 -5.81 10.05 0.37
C GLY A 48 -4.65 11.05 0.24
N ALA A 49 -3.58 10.89 1.02
CA ALA A 49 -2.41 11.78 1.02
C ALA A 49 -1.83 12.00 -0.38
N PHE A 50 -1.66 10.93 -1.15
CA PHE A 50 -1.12 11.05 -2.51
C PHE A 50 -2.01 11.87 -3.46
N SER A 51 -3.32 11.70 -3.36
CA SER A 51 -4.29 12.45 -4.18
C SER A 51 -4.29 13.93 -3.80
N ALA A 52 -4.22 14.24 -2.52
CA ALA A 52 -4.13 15.59 -2.01
C ALA A 52 -2.82 16.27 -2.43
N TRP A 53 -1.69 15.60 -2.22
CA TRP A 53 -0.37 16.08 -2.64
C TRP A 53 -0.31 16.40 -4.14
N LYS A 54 -0.81 15.50 -4.99
CA LYS A 54 -0.84 15.68 -6.45
C LYS A 54 -1.68 16.87 -6.88
N THR A 55 -2.73 17.22 -6.14
CA THR A 55 -3.66 18.31 -6.46
C THR A 55 -3.37 19.59 -5.67
N GLY A 56 -2.34 19.60 -4.82
CA GLY A 56 -2.00 20.73 -3.93
C GLY A 56 -3.06 21.01 -2.86
N LYS A 57 -3.87 20.03 -2.50
CA LYS A 57 -4.91 20.17 -1.48
C LYS A 57 -4.40 19.71 -0.12
N HIS A 58 -4.92 20.33 0.93
CA HIS A 58 -4.75 19.85 2.30
C HIS A 58 -5.60 18.61 2.55
N VAL A 59 -5.07 17.66 3.32
CA VAL A 59 -5.84 16.51 3.80
C VAL A 59 -6.52 16.89 5.14
N ASP A 60 -7.80 16.61 5.25
CA ASP A 60 -8.54 16.68 6.52
C ASP A 60 -8.30 15.37 7.30
N TRP A 61 -7.26 15.37 8.15
CA TRP A 61 -6.96 14.20 8.99
C TRP A 61 -8.06 13.90 10.00
N ASN A 62 -8.74 14.91 10.54
CA ASN A 62 -9.85 14.70 11.47
C ASN A 62 -11.03 14.01 10.78
N GLY A 63 -11.38 14.45 9.58
CA GLY A 63 -12.37 13.77 8.75
C GLY A 63 -11.96 12.35 8.38
N TYR A 64 -10.68 12.13 8.09
CA TYR A 64 -10.15 10.79 7.84
C TYR A 64 -10.28 9.88 9.07
N TYR A 65 -9.90 10.35 10.26
CA TYR A 65 -10.04 9.58 11.51
C TYR A 65 -11.49 9.17 11.77
N GLN A 66 -12.43 10.12 11.66
CA GLN A 66 -13.86 9.86 11.84
C GLN A 66 -14.42 8.90 10.80
N TRP A 67 -13.93 8.95 9.57
CA TRP A 67 -14.33 8.03 8.52
C TRP A 67 -13.76 6.63 8.75
N ALA A 68 -12.48 6.52 9.08
CA ALA A 68 -11.82 5.25 9.36
C ALA A 68 -12.44 4.54 10.58
N ASP A 69 -12.77 5.28 11.64
CA ASP A 69 -13.40 4.75 12.86
C ASP A 69 -14.65 3.93 12.57
N ARG A 70 -15.48 4.38 11.63
CA ARG A 70 -16.74 3.69 11.24
C ARG A 70 -16.50 2.30 10.66
N TRP A 71 -15.33 2.03 10.09
CA TRP A 71 -15.06 0.81 9.33
C TRP A 71 -14.04 -0.11 10.01
N LEU A 72 -13.22 0.43 10.92
CA LEU A 72 -12.17 -0.33 11.58
C LEU A 72 -12.69 -1.37 12.57
N ASP A 73 -13.97 -1.36 12.93
CA ASP A 73 -14.58 -2.43 13.71
C ASP A 73 -14.78 -3.73 12.89
N CYS A 74 -14.71 -3.66 11.57
CA CYS A 74 -14.71 -4.84 10.72
C CYS A 74 -13.35 -5.57 10.85
N PRO A 75 -13.32 -6.85 11.25
CA PRO A 75 -12.06 -7.55 11.57
C PRO A 75 -11.06 -7.64 10.43
N THR A 76 -11.51 -7.59 9.18
CA THR A 76 -10.69 -7.68 7.97
C THR A 76 -10.34 -6.32 7.37
N THR A 77 -10.61 -5.24 8.11
CA THR A 77 -10.31 -3.86 7.70
C THR A 77 -9.07 -3.34 8.40
N TRP A 78 -8.23 -2.64 7.68
CA TRP A 78 -7.08 -1.91 8.19
C TRP A 78 -6.93 -0.58 7.44
N ALA A 79 -6.26 0.37 8.06
CA ALA A 79 -6.12 1.71 7.51
C ALA A 79 -4.64 2.10 7.34
N ILE A 80 -4.33 2.90 6.33
CA ILE A 80 -3.03 3.57 6.23
C ILE A 80 -3.04 4.73 7.22
N ILE A 81 -2.06 4.77 8.13
CA ILE A 81 -1.87 5.93 9.02
C ILE A 81 -1.59 7.16 8.17
N PRO A 82 -2.11 8.36 8.52
CA PRO A 82 -1.77 9.59 7.83
C PRO A 82 -0.27 9.74 7.58
N ASP A 83 0.08 10.18 6.37
CA ASP A 83 1.45 10.38 5.95
C ASP A 83 1.60 11.65 5.09
N VAL A 84 2.80 12.21 5.04
CA VAL A 84 3.15 13.36 4.19
C VAL A 84 4.14 12.90 3.13
N ILE A 85 3.74 12.92 1.86
CA ILE A 85 4.51 12.31 0.74
C ILE A 85 5.95 12.84 0.64
N THR A 86 6.18 14.10 1.00
CA THR A 86 7.50 14.77 0.96
C THR A 86 7.91 15.30 2.34
N GLY A 87 7.27 14.80 3.41
CA GLY A 87 7.58 15.18 4.79
C GLY A 87 8.88 14.56 5.30
N SER A 88 9.35 15.11 6.40
CA SER A 88 10.48 14.53 7.14
C SER A 88 10.06 13.30 7.96
N GLU A 89 11.03 12.56 8.49
CA GLU A 89 10.74 11.42 9.38
C GLU A 89 10.01 11.87 10.66
N GLU A 90 10.34 13.06 11.15
CA GLU A 90 9.68 13.66 12.31
C GLU A 90 8.22 14.00 12.03
N ASP A 91 7.90 14.51 10.83
CA ASP A 91 6.53 14.76 10.41
C ASP A 91 5.70 13.47 10.37
N GLN A 92 6.29 12.39 9.83
CA GLN A 92 5.65 11.08 9.78
C GLN A 92 5.43 10.50 11.19
N ASP A 93 6.44 10.58 12.05
CA ASP A 93 6.34 10.05 13.40
C ASP A 93 5.34 10.84 14.26
N ALA A 94 5.23 12.16 14.07
CA ALA A 94 4.20 12.96 14.70
C ALA A 94 2.77 12.51 14.31
N LEU A 95 2.55 12.15 13.04
CA LEU A 95 1.26 11.62 12.59
C LEU A 95 0.98 10.20 13.12
N ILE A 96 2.01 9.36 13.23
CA ILE A 96 1.87 8.05 13.88
C ILE A 96 1.44 8.18 15.33
N LEU A 97 2.03 9.12 16.09
CA LEU A 97 1.67 9.38 17.48
C LEU A 97 0.24 9.91 17.64
N GLN A 98 -0.29 10.62 16.65
CA GLN A 98 -1.67 11.12 16.63
C GLN A 98 -2.71 10.07 16.24
N TRP A 99 -2.28 8.91 15.68
CA TRP A 99 -3.17 7.87 15.23
C TRP A 99 -3.92 7.19 16.38
N PRO A 100 -5.27 7.26 16.44
CA PRO A 100 -6.01 6.85 17.64
C PRO A 100 -6.36 5.36 17.69
N HIS A 101 -6.14 4.60 16.59
CA HIS A 101 -6.67 3.23 16.45
C HIS A 101 -5.60 2.13 16.60
N GLY A 102 -4.43 2.45 17.16
CA GLY A 102 -3.36 1.46 17.43
C GLY A 102 -2.97 0.65 16.19
N HIS A 103 -2.77 -0.65 16.36
CA HIS A 103 -2.30 -1.56 15.30
C HIS A 103 -3.35 -1.89 14.20
N ARG A 104 -4.52 -1.28 14.22
CA ARG A 104 -5.43 -1.29 13.06
C ARG A 104 -4.98 -0.30 11.98
N GLY A 105 -4.10 0.63 12.31
CA GLY A 105 -3.35 1.44 11.37
C GLY A 105 -2.05 0.78 10.95
N VAL A 106 -1.58 1.15 9.76
CA VAL A 106 -0.32 0.67 9.17
C VAL A 106 0.50 1.89 8.76
N PRO A 107 1.68 2.11 9.35
CA PRO A 107 2.53 3.24 9.02
C PRO A 107 3.14 3.10 7.63
N VAL A 108 3.50 4.24 7.04
CA VAL A 108 4.20 4.30 5.75
C VAL A 108 5.68 4.63 5.99
N TRP A 109 6.54 3.85 5.35
CA TRP A 109 7.92 4.22 5.10
C TRP A 109 8.03 4.71 3.65
N HIS A 110 8.50 5.93 3.48
CA HIS A 110 8.79 6.49 2.17
C HIS A 110 10.22 6.16 1.75
N MET A 111 10.42 5.75 0.51
CA MET A 111 11.72 5.25 0.05
C MET A 111 12.87 6.26 0.14
N HIS A 112 12.60 7.56 0.30
CA HIS A 112 13.64 8.57 0.55
C HIS A 112 14.10 8.66 2.00
N GLU A 113 13.35 8.10 2.95
CA GLU A 113 13.68 8.07 4.37
C GLU A 113 14.81 7.07 4.68
N THR A 114 15.38 7.13 5.88
CA THR A 114 16.47 6.24 6.29
C THR A 114 16.04 4.77 6.38
N LEU A 115 16.99 3.87 6.20
CA LEU A 115 16.75 2.44 6.43
C LEU A 115 16.54 2.14 7.92
N ASP A 116 17.13 2.93 8.81
CA ASP A 116 16.98 2.79 10.26
C ASP A 116 15.50 3.00 10.66
N ARG A 117 14.82 4.01 10.05
CA ARG A 117 13.38 4.19 10.25
C ARG A 117 12.57 2.99 9.74
N LEU A 118 12.91 2.46 8.56
CA LEU A 118 12.24 1.25 8.04
C LEU A 118 12.37 0.08 9.02
N ILE A 119 13.59 -0.17 9.51
CA ILE A 119 13.87 -1.26 10.45
C ILE A 119 13.04 -1.05 11.72
N ARG A 120 13.08 0.14 12.31
CA ARG A 120 12.30 0.49 13.49
C ARG A 120 10.80 0.22 13.28
N LEU A 121 10.21 0.71 12.18
CA LEU A 121 8.80 0.49 11.87
C LEU A 121 8.48 -1.01 11.75
N THR A 122 9.33 -1.81 11.09
CA THR A 122 9.08 -3.24 10.93
C THR A 122 9.22 -4.05 12.23
N LEU A 123 9.92 -3.52 13.23
CA LEU A 123 10.04 -4.12 14.55
C LEU A 123 8.89 -3.72 15.48
N GLU A 124 8.37 -2.51 15.35
CA GLU A 124 7.31 -1.94 16.20
C GLU A 124 5.90 -2.29 15.69
N TRP A 125 5.73 -2.48 14.39
CA TRP A 125 4.41 -2.63 13.78
C TRP A 125 4.23 -4.01 13.13
N PRO A 126 3.04 -4.62 13.25
CA PRO A 126 2.76 -5.93 12.65
C PRO A 126 2.73 -5.92 11.13
N LYS A 127 2.61 -4.76 10.52
CA LYS A 127 2.65 -4.52 9.07
C LYS A 127 3.18 -3.11 8.80
N VAL A 128 3.88 -2.92 7.67
CA VAL A 128 4.36 -1.62 7.22
C VAL A 128 4.04 -1.45 5.74
N CYS A 129 3.65 -0.23 5.34
CA CYS A 129 3.53 0.15 3.93
C CYS A 129 4.85 0.74 3.42
N ILE A 130 5.20 0.45 2.17
CA ILE A 130 6.30 1.13 1.45
C ILE A 130 5.70 2.04 0.38
N GLY A 131 6.06 3.32 0.43
CA GLY A 131 5.68 4.34 -0.54
C GLY A 131 6.86 4.75 -1.44
N SER A 132 6.66 4.70 -2.77
CA SER A 132 7.63 5.24 -3.73
C SER A 132 7.56 6.76 -3.72
N SER A 133 8.68 7.44 -3.43
CA SER A 133 8.72 8.89 -3.22
C SER A 133 10.04 9.51 -3.72
N ALA A 134 10.06 10.83 -3.90
CA ALA A 134 11.21 11.60 -4.34
C ALA A 134 11.90 10.98 -5.58
N GLN A 135 13.22 10.79 -5.54
CA GLN A 135 13.98 10.16 -6.64
C GLN A 135 13.56 8.73 -6.94
N TYR A 136 12.88 8.06 -6.02
CA TYR A 136 12.37 6.68 -6.16
C TYR A 136 10.89 6.64 -6.61
N ALA A 137 10.30 7.75 -7.07
CA ALA A 137 8.89 7.81 -7.47
C ALA A 137 8.54 6.88 -8.64
N LYS A 138 9.51 6.60 -9.55
CA LYS A 138 9.32 5.71 -10.70
C LYS A 138 9.58 4.26 -10.30
N VAL A 139 8.51 3.54 -9.99
CA VAL A 139 8.56 2.10 -9.67
C VAL A 139 9.30 1.32 -10.76
N LEU A 140 10.13 0.36 -10.36
CA LEU A 140 10.96 -0.49 -11.24
C LEU A 140 12.03 0.25 -12.05
N SER A 141 12.33 1.53 -11.78
CA SER A 141 13.55 2.14 -12.30
C SER A 141 14.79 1.54 -11.62
N THR A 142 15.96 1.66 -12.24
CA THR A 142 17.21 1.10 -11.70
C THR A 142 17.48 1.57 -10.27
N ILE A 143 17.32 2.88 -9.99
CA ILE A 143 17.53 3.43 -8.64
C ILE A 143 16.47 2.92 -7.65
N TRP A 144 15.22 2.75 -8.10
CA TRP A 144 14.16 2.18 -7.28
C TRP A 144 14.45 0.72 -6.92
N ILE A 145 14.89 -0.09 -7.89
CA ILE A 145 15.27 -1.50 -7.69
C ILE A 145 16.40 -1.59 -6.67
N SER A 146 17.50 -0.86 -6.89
CA SER A 146 18.64 -0.84 -5.97
C SER A 146 18.23 -0.45 -4.55
N ARG A 147 17.39 0.58 -4.41
CA ARG A 147 16.88 1.02 -3.10
C ARG A 147 15.99 -0.04 -2.43
N MET A 148 15.13 -0.69 -3.20
CA MET A 148 14.26 -1.76 -2.70
C MET A 148 15.07 -2.98 -2.25
N ASP A 149 16.10 -3.36 -3.00
CA ASP A 149 17.03 -4.45 -2.62
C ASP A 149 17.75 -4.12 -1.32
N SER A 150 18.25 -2.89 -1.18
CA SER A 150 18.87 -2.41 0.06
C SER A 150 17.88 -2.44 1.23
N ALA A 151 16.62 -2.04 1.01
CA ALA A 151 15.56 -2.08 2.02
C ALA A 151 15.30 -3.52 2.50
N TRP A 152 15.14 -4.47 1.59
CA TRP A 152 14.92 -5.87 1.95
C TRP A 152 16.16 -6.52 2.59
N ASN A 153 17.37 -6.19 2.14
CA ASN A 153 18.59 -6.62 2.80
C ASN A 153 18.65 -6.12 4.25
N ALA A 154 18.30 -4.84 4.48
CA ALA A 154 18.28 -4.24 5.81
C ALA A 154 17.21 -4.92 6.71
N ILE A 155 15.99 -5.09 6.22
CA ILE A 155 14.91 -5.78 6.96
C ILE A 155 15.38 -7.17 7.39
N MET A 156 15.91 -7.97 6.47
CA MET A 156 16.24 -9.38 6.76
C MET A 156 17.49 -9.57 7.63
N ARG A 157 18.28 -8.54 7.88
CA ARG A 157 19.33 -8.57 8.93
C ARG A 157 18.74 -8.55 10.35
N HIS A 158 17.54 -7.99 10.52
CA HIS A 158 16.88 -7.81 11.82
C HIS A 158 15.71 -8.77 12.05
N HIS A 159 15.24 -9.46 11.02
CA HIS A 159 14.11 -10.36 11.10
C HIS A 159 14.48 -11.80 10.76
N ARG A 160 14.02 -12.75 11.56
CA ARG A 160 14.14 -14.21 11.27
C ARG A 160 13.15 -14.69 10.21
N ARG A 161 12.06 -13.95 10.00
CA ARG A 161 11.01 -14.22 9.03
C ARG A 161 10.68 -12.94 8.28
N VAL A 162 10.23 -13.07 7.05
CA VAL A 162 9.77 -11.93 6.25
C VAL A 162 8.59 -11.26 6.97
N PRO A 163 8.71 -9.99 7.39
CA PRO A 163 7.60 -9.26 7.99
C PRO A 163 6.56 -8.91 6.94
N PRO A 164 5.28 -8.74 7.30
CA PRO A 164 4.24 -8.32 6.38
C PRO A 164 4.49 -6.91 5.86
N ILE A 165 4.87 -6.79 4.58
CA ILE A 165 5.06 -5.50 3.90
C ILE A 165 4.00 -5.35 2.81
N HIS A 166 3.36 -4.17 2.79
CA HIS A 166 2.46 -3.75 1.73
C HIS A 166 3.16 -2.73 0.83
N MET A 167 3.17 -2.98 -0.49
CA MET A 167 3.73 -2.02 -1.45
C MET A 167 2.62 -1.15 -2.03
N LEU A 168 2.61 0.12 -1.67
CA LEU A 168 1.64 1.11 -2.18
C LEU A 168 1.81 1.29 -3.69
N ARG A 169 0.70 1.23 -4.42
CA ARG A 169 0.67 1.31 -5.89
C ARG A 169 1.60 0.29 -6.55
N GLY A 170 1.79 -0.84 -5.88
CA GLY A 170 2.82 -1.83 -6.16
C GLY A 170 2.41 -2.97 -7.08
N MET A 171 1.29 -2.90 -7.80
CA MET A 171 0.81 -4.02 -8.64
C MET A 171 1.86 -4.49 -9.66
N ALA A 172 2.68 -3.58 -10.20
CA ALA A 172 3.77 -3.92 -11.11
C ALA A 172 4.90 -4.73 -10.45
N CYS A 173 4.94 -4.78 -9.11
CA CYS A 173 5.90 -5.58 -8.36
C CYS A 173 5.43 -7.03 -8.16
N SER A 174 4.18 -7.37 -8.53
CA SER A 174 3.65 -8.72 -8.43
C SER A 174 4.48 -9.71 -9.26
N GLY A 175 4.84 -10.84 -8.65
CA GLY A 175 5.66 -11.87 -9.30
C GLY A 175 7.14 -11.53 -9.42
N ARG A 176 7.59 -10.41 -8.85
CA ARG A 176 9.00 -10.04 -8.77
C ARG A 176 9.66 -10.67 -7.54
N ASP A 177 10.93 -10.38 -7.35
CA ASP A 177 11.78 -11.03 -6.35
C ASP A 177 11.50 -10.61 -4.91
N TRP A 178 10.83 -9.48 -4.70
CA TRP A 178 10.54 -8.94 -3.37
C TRP A 178 9.33 -9.63 -2.71
N PRO A 179 9.46 -10.12 -1.46
CA PRO A 179 8.43 -10.90 -0.80
C PRO A 179 7.32 -10.02 -0.18
N PHE A 180 6.64 -9.20 -0.98
CA PHE A 180 5.51 -8.40 -0.52
C PHE A 180 4.34 -9.28 -0.08
N ALA A 181 3.78 -8.98 1.10
CA ALA A 181 2.56 -9.63 1.59
C ALA A 181 1.31 -9.16 0.84
N SER A 182 1.31 -7.90 0.41
CA SER A 182 0.20 -7.32 -0.35
C SER A 182 0.65 -6.12 -1.17
N VAL A 183 -0.13 -5.81 -2.19
CA VAL A 183 0.03 -4.64 -3.08
C VAL A 183 -1.33 -4.05 -3.41
N ASP A 184 -1.38 -2.81 -3.87
CA ASP A 184 -2.58 -2.16 -4.39
C ASP A 184 -2.39 -1.54 -5.77
N SER A 185 -3.48 -1.29 -6.46
CA SER A 185 -3.52 -0.51 -7.69
C SER A 185 -4.93 -0.12 -8.08
N THR A 186 -5.04 0.99 -8.81
CA THR A 186 -6.24 1.39 -9.55
C THR A 186 -6.29 0.84 -10.99
N ASP A 187 -5.51 -0.21 -11.30
CA ASP A 187 -5.43 -0.78 -12.66
C ASP A 187 -6.81 -1.19 -13.19
N ILE A 188 -7.59 -1.93 -12.39
CA ILE A 188 -8.94 -2.33 -12.78
C ILE A 188 -9.85 -1.12 -12.97
N ALA A 189 -9.86 -0.19 -12.02
CA ALA A 189 -10.68 1.02 -12.10
C ALA A 189 -10.44 1.81 -13.39
N ARG A 190 -9.19 1.82 -13.86
CA ARG A 190 -8.78 2.58 -15.06
C ARG A 190 -8.98 1.84 -16.37
N ASN A 191 -8.85 0.51 -16.38
CA ASN A 191 -8.61 -0.24 -17.60
C ASN A 191 -9.65 -1.33 -17.89
N HIS A 192 -10.61 -1.62 -16.99
CA HIS A 192 -11.59 -2.69 -17.17
C HIS A 192 -12.52 -2.47 -18.38
N HIS A 193 -12.66 -1.22 -18.85
CA HIS A 193 -13.46 -0.84 -20.01
C HIS A 193 -12.75 -1.03 -21.35
N LEU A 194 -11.46 -1.36 -21.33
CA LEU A 194 -10.70 -1.59 -22.55
C LEU A 194 -11.15 -2.89 -23.25
N PRO A 195 -11.00 -3.00 -24.60
CA PRO A 195 -11.38 -4.19 -25.34
C PRO A 195 -10.79 -5.47 -24.72
N HIS A 196 -11.61 -6.50 -24.63
CA HIS A 196 -11.27 -7.83 -24.08
C HIS A 196 -10.94 -7.86 -22.57
N GLN A 197 -11.08 -6.74 -21.86
CA GLN A 197 -10.96 -6.66 -20.39
C GLN A 197 -12.34 -6.78 -19.72
N SER A 198 -12.33 -7.19 -18.45
CA SER A 198 -13.42 -7.00 -17.50
C SER A 198 -12.81 -7.00 -16.09
N PRO A 199 -13.50 -6.45 -15.08
CA PRO A 199 -13.00 -6.46 -13.71
C PRO A 199 -12.60 -7.86 -13.24
N ARG A 200 -13.45 -8.86 -13.47
CA ARG A 200 -13.18 -10.25 -13.08
C ARG A 200 -11.94 -10.81 -13.76
N LYS A 201 -11.83 -10.71 -15.10
CA LYS A 201 -10.67 -11.21 -15.84
C LYS A 201 -9.37 -10.57 -15.38
N MET A 202 -9.39 -9.28 -15.08
CA MET A 202 -8.20 -8.56 -14.60
C MET A 202 -7.82 -9.02 -13.19
N ALA A 203 -8.79 -9.17 -12.28
CA ALA A 203 -8.55 -9.68 -10.93
C ALA A 203 -8.02 -11.12 -10.97
N ASP A 204 -8.65 -12.02 -11.74
CA ASP A 204 -8.22 -13.41 -11.89
C ASP A 204 -6.75 -13.49 -12.36
N ARG A 205 -6.39 -12.66 -13.33
CA ARG A 205 -4.99 -12.57 -13.81
C ARG A 205 -4.02 -12.16 -12.70
N TRP A 206 -4.36 -11.15 -11.89
CA TRP A 206 -3.49 -10.70 -10.81
C TRP A 206 -3.38 -11.75 -9.70
N ASP A 207 -4.46 -12.42 -9.34
CA ASP A 207 -4.47 -13.40 -8.24
C ASP A 207 -3.65 -14.66 -8.55
N THR A 208 -3.38 -14.95 -9.83
CA THR A 208 -2.45 -16.02 -10.23
C THR A 208 -0.98 -15.67 -10.01
N VAL A 209 -0.66 -14.39 -9.84
CA VAL A 209 0.71 -13.91 -9.72
C VAL A 209 1.06 -13.72 -8.24
N GLN A 210 2.12 -14.37 -7.77
CA GLN A 210 2.52 -14.33 -6.36
C GLN A 210 3.99 -13.94 -6.22
N CYS A 211 4.28 -13.13 -5.21
CA CYS A 211 5.65 -12.86 -4.79
C CYS A 211 6.26 -14.05 -4.04
N PRO A 212 7.59 -14.17 -3.97
CA PRO A 212 8.26 -15.22 -3.22
C PRO A 212 7.96 -15.09 -1.71
N HIS A 213 8.05 -16.22 -0.99
CA HIS A 213 7.88 -16.23 0.48
C HIS A 213 9.16 -15.89 1.25
N LYS A 214 10.30 -15.78 0.55
CA LYS A 214 11.61 -15.54 1.14
C LYS A 214 12.35 -14.52 0.29
N TRP A 215 13.12 -13.68 0.96
CA TRP A 215 14.09 -12.80 0.32
C TRP A 215 15.40 -13.55 0.07
N LYS A 216 15.96 -13.39 -1.12
CA LYS A 216 17.34 -13.79 -1.44
C LYS A 216 18.18 -12.53 -1.40
N GLN A 217 19.11 -12.45 -0.45
CA GLN A 217 20.00 -11.29 -0.35
C GLN A 217 20.71 -11.03 -1.69
N THR A 218 20.61 -9.80 -2.13
CA THR A 218 21.38 -9.31 -3.28
C THR A 218 22.72 -8.77 -2.81
N PRO A 219 23.79 -8.88 -3.63
CA PRO A 219 25.04 -8.19 -3.32
C PRO A 219 24.78 -6.69 -3.12
N GLU A 220 25.32 -6.11 -2.06
CA GLU A 220 25.28 -4.66 -1.90
C GLU A 220 26.06 -4.05 -3.06
N GLN A 221 25.39 -3.25 -3.88
CA GLN A 221 26.11 -2.33 -4.75
C GLN A 221 26.81 -1.35 -3.80
N MET A 222 28.16 -1.43 -3.75
CA MET A 222 28.91 -0.38 -3.11
C MET A 222 28.52 0.91 -3.81
N GLU A 223 27.87 1.83 -3.08
CA GLU A 223 27.74 3.20 -3.53
C GLU A 223 29.17 3.69 -3.76
N MET A 224 29.55 3.85 -5.03
CA MET A 224 30.79 4.55 -5.34
C MET A 224 30.57 6.00 -4.92
N ILE A 225 31.26 6.36 -3.84
CA ILE A 225 31.39 7.73 -3.31
C ILE A 225 32.04 8.61 -4.37
#